data_f9b877e397685ff5c40489b86fe48699
#
_entry.id   f9b877e397685ff5c40489b86fe48699
#
_cell.length_a   1.000
_cell.length_b   1.000
_cell.length_c   1.000
_cell.angle_alpha   90.00
_cell.angle_beta   90.00
_cell.angle_gamma   90.00
#
_symmetry.space_group_name_H-M   'P 1'
#
loop_
_entity.id
_entity.type
_entity.pdbx_description
1 polymer ?
#
loop_
_entity_poly.entity_id
_entity_poly.type
_entity_poly.pdbx_seq_one_letter_code
_entity_poly.pdbx_strand_id
1 'polypeptide(L)'
;MTFINTKTRVLVVGGAGYIGGAVTDILLAKKIPFTVYDCLVYEHQYLKPVDFIYGDVRDYKKLKSILPKYTHVIWLAAIVGDSACQIDEQLTKEINLESVKWLAKNYKGRILFASTCSVYGRNDFMLDESSETNPLSLYA
;
A
#
# COMPACT_ATOMS: atom_id res chain seq x y z
N MET A 1 -0.52 2.20 27.96
CA MET A 1 -0.31 0.82 27.49
C MET A 1 -1.39 0.51 26.47
N THR A 2 -1.04 0.50 25.18
CA THR A 2 -2.00 0.13 24.12
C THR A 2 -2.06 -1.39 24.08
N PHE A 3 -3.19 -1.98 24.46
CA PHE A 3 -3.37 -3.42 24.37
C PHE A 3 -3.33 -3.83 22.90
N ILE A 4 -2.24 -4.46 22.48
CA ILE A 4 -2.18 -5.14 21.17
C ILE A 4 -3.17 -6.30 21.29
N ASN A 5 -4.29 -6.17 20.59
CA ASN A 5 -5.26 -7.26 20.50
C ASN A 5 -4.54 -8.47 19.89
N THR A 6 -4.47 -9.59 20.58
CA THR A 6 -3.81 -10.84 20.15
C THR A 6 -4.33 -11.39 18.81
N LYS A 7 -5.38 -10.80 18.26
CA LYS A 7 -5.96 -11.12 16.95
C LYS A 7 -5.43 -10.24 15.80
N THR A 8 -4.62 -9.22 16.06
CA THR A 8 -4.11 -8.33 15.00
C THR A 8 -3.11 -9.07 14.12
N ARG A 9 -3.40 -9.15 12.82
CA ARG A 9 -2.50 -9.64 11.78
C ARG A 9 -2.52 -8.66 10.62
N VAL A 10 -1.35 -8.16 10.23
CA VAL A 10 -1.22 -7.11 9.21
C VAL A 10 -0.66 -7.69 7.92
N LEU A 11 -1.25 -7.35 6.79
CA LEU A 11 -0.65 -7.55 5.47
C LEU A 11 -0.10 -6.19 5.01
N VAL A 12 1.20 -6.13 4.74
CA VAL A 12 1.86 -4.92 4.21
C VAL A 12 2.09 -5.14 2.72
N VAL A 13 1.24 -4.54 1.89
CA VAL A 13 1.31 -4.60 0.43
C VAL A 13 2.20 -3.48 -0.08
N GLY A 14 3.27 -3.82 -0.80
CA GLY A 14 4.36 -2.90 -1.12
C GLY A 14 5.37 -2.77 0.03
N GLY A 15 5.47 -3.80 0.87
CA GLY A 15 6.30 -3.78 2.08
C GLY A 15 7.82 -3.85 1.83
N ALA A 16 8.26 -4.21 0.62
CA ALA A 16 9.66 -4.19 0.23
C ALA A 16 10.12 -2.83 -0.32
N GLY A 17 9.19 -1.88 -0.55
CA GLY A 17 9.52 -0.52 -0.97
C GLY A 17 10.11 0.34 0.15
N TYR A 18 10.49 1.58 -0.17
CA TYR A 18 11.13 2.51 0.75
C TYR A 18 10.30 2.77 2.03
N ILE A 19 9.04 3.17 1.87
CA ILE A 19 8.13 3.41 3.00
C ILE A 19 7.81 2.09 3.70
N GLY A 20 7.60 1.01 2.92
CA GLY A 20 7.34 -0.33 3.43
C GLY A 20 8.45 -0.84 4.35
N GLY A 21 9.71 -0.52 4.02
CA GLY A 21 10.87 -0.81 4.87
C GLY A 21 10.74 -0.20 6.25
N ALA A 22 10.44 1.09 6.35
CA ALA A 22 10.26 1.79 7.63
C ALA A 22 9.04 1.26 8.42
N VAL A 23 7.92 1.03 7.72
CA VAL A 23 6.69 0.47 8.33
C VAL A 23 6.96 -0.90 8.94
N THR A 24 7.65 -1.78 8.21
CA THR A 24 7.98 -3.13 8.69
C THR A 24 8.93 -3.12 9.87
N ASP A 25 9.89 -2.18 9.93
CA ASP A 25 10.76 -2.00 11.11
C ASP A 25 9.97 -1.59 12.36
N ILE A 26 9.01 -0.69 12.21
CA ILE A 26 8.11 -0.29 13.30
C ILE A 26 7.25 -1.47 13.77
N LEU A 27 6.70 -2.26 12.85
CA LEU A 27 5.90 -3.43 13.19
C LEU A 27 6.72 -4.49 13.93
N LEU A 28 7.98 -4.74 13.51
CA LEU A 28 8.93 -5.61 14.19
C LEU A 28 9.22 -5.11 15.61
N ALA A 29 9.59 -3.83 15.76
CA ALA A 29 9.90 -3.23 17.06
C ALA A 29 8.70 -3.31 18.02
N LYS A 30 7.49 -3.17 17.50
CA LYS A 30 6.24 -3.26 18.29
C LYS A 30 5.74 -4.70 18.47
N LYS A 31 6.42 -5.69 17.91
CA LYS A 31 6.03 -7.13 17.93
C LYS A 31 4.61 -7.34 17.41
N ILE A 32 4.20 -6.59 16.41
CA ILE A 32 2.91 -6.76 15.72
C ILE A 32 3.09 -7.80 14.63
N PRO A 33 2.33 -8.91 14.61
CA PRO A 33 2.43 -9.92 13.56
C PRO A 33 2.04 -9.35 12.20
N PHE A 34 2.91 -9.52 11.20
CA PHE A 34 2.64 -9.07 9.83
C PHE A 34 3.27 -10.00 8.80
N THR A 35 2.81 -9.86 7.57
CA THR A 35 3.38 -10.48 6.37
C THR A 35 3.58 -9.40 5.33
N VAL A 36 4.68 -9.45 4.60
CA VAL A 36 4.94 -8.59 3.43
C VAL A 36 4.36 -9.26 2.19
N TYR A 37 3.67 -8.48 1.36
CA TYR A 37 3.26 -8.86 0.00
C TYR A 37 3.86 -7.88 -0.99
N ASP A 38 4.74 -8.35 -1.88
CA ASP A 38 5.46 -7.49 -2.83
C ASP A 38 5.88 -8.29 -4.07
N CYS A 39 6.05 -7.63 -5.19
CA CYS A 39 6.55 -8.22 -6.44
C CYS A 39 8.01 -7.87 -6.74
N LEU A 40 8.70 -7.16 -5.83
CA LEU A 40 10.14 -6.85 -5.91
C LEU A 40 10.54 -6.17 -7.23
N VAL A 41 9.78 -5.15 -7.67
CA VAL A 41 10.08 -4.43 -8.92
C VAL A 41 11.45 -3.73 -8.87
N TYR A 42 11.81 -3.23 -7.69
CA TYR A 42 13.04 -2.45 -7.49
C TYR A 42 14.13 -3.21 -6.74
N GLU A 43 13.81 -4.38 -6.17
CA GLU A 43 14.70 -5.16 -5.34
C GLU A 43 14.80 -6.60 -5.88
N HIS A 44 15.98 -7.19 -5.84
CA HIS A 44 16.17 -8.57 -6.29
C HIS A 44 15.89 -9.59 -5.20
N GLN A 45 15.88 -9.16 -3.94
CA GLN A 45 15.68 -10.03 -2.78
C GLN A 45 15.15 -9.23 -1.59
N TYR A 46 14.53 -9.93 -0.64
CA TYR A 46 14.05 -9.34 0.60
C TYR A 46 14.72 -10.05 1.79
N LEU A 47 15.54 -9.31 2.54
CA LEU A 47 16.43 -9.86 3.56
C LEU A 47 15.90 -9.82 5.00
N LYS A 48 14.75 -9.14 5.25
CA LYS A 48 14.18 -9.10 6.60
C LYS A 48 13.63 -10.49 6.98
N PRO A 49 13.88 -10.96 8.23
CA PRO A 49 13.42 -12.27 8.70
C PRO A 49 11.93 -12.24 9.09
N VAL A 50 11.07 -12.01 8.11
CA VAL A 50 9.62 -11.91 8.28
C VAL A 50 8.90 -12.75 7.23
N ASP A 51 7.63 -13.06 7.47
CA ASP A 51 6.82 -13.74 6.47
C ASP A 51 6.69 -12.88 5.21
N PHE A 52 7.01 -13.47 4.06
CA PHE A 52 6.99 -12.81 2.77
C PHE A 52 6.18 -13.60 1.74
N ILE A 53 5.33 -12.93 1.00
CA ILE A 53 4.56 -13.49 -0.11
C ILE A 53 4.93 -12.70 -1.37
N TYR A 54 5.64 -13.33 -2.30
CA TYR A 54 5.86 -12.75 -3.62
C TYR A 54 4.54 -12.68 -4.39
N GLY A 55 4.18 -11.53 -4.95
CA GLY A 55 2.96 -11.39 -5.73
C GLY A 55 2.71 -9.98 -6.26
N ASP A 56 2.00 -9.92 -7.39
CA ASP A 56 1.54 -8.69 -8.02
C ASP A 56 0.17 -8.31 -7.46
N VAL A 57 -0.08 -7.01 -7.23
CA VAL A 57 -1.35 -6.48 -6.73
C VAL A 57 -2.53 -6.70 -7.68
N ARG A 58 -2.26 -7.04 -8.94
CA ARG A 58 -3.24 -7.41 -9.95
C ARG A 58 -3.63 -8.89 -9.90
N ASP A 59 -2.91 -9.72 -9.15
CA ASP A 59 -3.30 -11.11 -8.92
C ASP A 59 -4.42 -11.21 -7.86
N TYR A 60 -5.62 -10.85 -8.30
CA TYR A 60 -6.82 -10.85 -7.44
C TYR A 60 -7.17 -12.24 -6.90
N LYS A 61 -6.83 -13.30 -7.64
CA LYS A 61 -7.07 -14.68 -7.18
C LYS A 61 -6.21 -14.99 -5.96
N LYS A 62 -4.93 -14.64 -6.03
CA LYS A 62 -3.99 -14.81 -4.93
C LYS A 62 -4.37 -13.95 -3.73
N LEU A 63 -4.62 -12.64 -3.95
CA LEU A 63 -5.06 -11.73 -2.90
C LEU A 63 -6.33 -12.24 -2.21
N LYS A 64 -7.35 -12.68 -2.96
CA LYS A 64 -8.58 -13.25 -2.41
C LYS A 64 -8.34 -14.45 -1.51
N SER A 65 -7.35 -15.28 -1.82
CA SER A 65 -7.01 -16.47 -1.05
C SER A 65 -6.29 -16.18 0.27
N ILE A 66 -5.55 -15.07 0.35
CA ILE A 66 -4.74 -14.72 1.52
C ILE A 66 -5.41 -13.71 2.46
N LEU A 67 -6.15 -12.73 1.91
CA LEU A 67 -6.77 -11.63 2.67
C LEU A 67 -7.58 -12.07 3.90
N PRO A 68 -8.34 -13.19 3.89
CA PRO A 68 -9.09 -13.63 5.07
C PRO A 68 -8.22 -13.96 6.30
N LYS A 69 -6.92 -14.12 6.13
CA LYS A 69 -5.97 -14.39 7.21
C LYS A 69 -5.57 -13.14 8.00
N TYR A 70 -5.85 -11.97 7.47
CA TYR A 70 -5.42 -10.67 8.02
C TYR A 70 -6.61 -9.86 8.51
N THR A 71 -6.37 -9.07 9.55
CA THR A 71 -7.34 -8.13 10.13
C THR A 71 -7.13 -6.71 9.62
N HIS A 72 -5.92 -6.40 9.16
CA HIS A 72 -5.51 -5.10 8.66
C HIS A 72 -4.69 -5.26 7.39
N VAL A 73 -4.89 -4.35 6.45
CA VAL A 73 -4.07 -4.20 5.25
C VAL A 73 -3.48 -2.80 5.25
N ILE A 74 -2.17 -2.70 5.16
CA ILE A 74 -1.45 -1.45 4.86
C ILE A 74 -1.07 -1.53 3.39
N TRP A 75 -1.66 -0.65 2.57
CA TRP A 75 -1.47 -0.66 1.12
C TRP A 75 -0.56 0.49 0.71
N LEU A 76 0.66 0.14 0.33
CA LEU A 76 1.72 1.05 -0.10
C LEU A 76 2.14 0.83 -1.56
N ALA A 77 1.73 -0.30 -2.15
CA ALA A 77 2.08 -0.64 -3.52
C ALA A 77 1.47 0.36 -4.50
N ALA A 78 2.32 1.03 -5.26
CA ALA A 78 1.93 1.98 -6.30
C ALA A 78 3.10 2.23 -7.24
N ILE A 79 2.80 2.65 -8.47
CA ILE A 79 3.75 3.38 -9.32
C ILE A 79 3.69 4.83 -8.86
N VAL A 80 4.83 5.41 -8.45
CA VAL A 80 4.89 6.71 -7.78
C VAL A 80 5.58 7.76 -8.65
N GLY A 81 4.95 8.93 -8.72
CA GLY A 81 5.44 10.09 -9.43
C GLY A 81 4.94 10.21 -10.87
N ASP A 82 4.76 11.45 -11.31
CA ASP A 82 4.11 11.77 -12.59
C ASP A 82 4.83 11.14 -13.79
N SER A 83 6.15 11.25 -13.84
CA SER A 83 6.94 10.71 -14.96
C SER A 83 6.83 9.19 -15.06
N ALA A 84 6.90 8.48 -13.93
CA ALA A 84 6.78 7.03 -13.93
C ALA A 84 5.37 6.57 -14.34
N CYS A 85 4.35 7.29 -13.89
CA CYS A 85 2.96 6.98 -14.21
C CYS A 85 2.61 7.23 -15.69
N GLN A 86 3.34 8.11 -16.37
CA GLN A 86 3.14 8.42 -17.80
C GLN A 86 3.81 7.40 -18.74
N ILE A 87 4.77 6.61 -18.26
CA ILE A 87 5.46 5.60 -19.09
C ILE A 87 4.48 4.54 -19.59
N ASP A 88 3.58 4.09 -18.69
CA ASP A 88 2.49 3.16 -19.02
C ASP A 88 1.27 3.53 -18.17
N GLU A 89 0.40 4.35 -18.76
CA GLU A 89 -0.81 4.83 -18.10
C GLU A 89 -1.80 3.70 -17.78
N GLN A 90 -1.88 2.68 -18.65
CA GLN A 90 -2.77 1.56 -18.43
C GLN A 90 -2.31 0.73 -17.22
N LEU A 91 -1.03 0.40 -17.16
CA LEU A 91 -0.43 -0.29 -16.02
C LEU A 91 -0.59 0.52 -14.74
N THR A 92 -0.39 1.83 -14.81
CA THR A 92 -0.58 2.74 -13.67
C THR A 92 -2.01 2.68 -13.14
N LYS A 93 -3.02 2.74 -14.02
CA LYS A 93 -4.43 2.62 -13.63
C LYS A 93 -4.74 1.27 -13.00
N GLU A 94 -4.21 0.19 -13.55
CA GLU A 94 -4.39 -1.16 -13.01
C GLU A 94 -3.81 -1.28 -11.59
N ILE A 95 -2.60 -0.77 -11.37
CA ILE A 95 -1.90 -0.87 -10.08
C ILE A 95 -2.43 0.14 -9.07
N ASN A 96 -2.54 1.43 -9.43
CA ASN A 96 -2.85 2.48 -8.46
C ASN A 96 -4.34 2.65 -8.19
N LEU A 97 -5.21 2.28 -9.13
CA LEU A 97 -6.65 2.51 -9.03
C LEU A 97 -7.44 1.21 -8.93
N GLU A 98 -7.35 0.33 -9.94
CA GLU A 98 -8.24 -0.82 -10.02
C GLU A 98 -7.95 -1.87 -8.94
N SER A 99 -6.67 -2.06 -8.58
CA SER A 99 -6.30 -2.97 -7.50
C SER A 99 -6.84 -2.49 -6.13
N VAL A 100 -6.80 -1.18 -5.87
CA VAL A 100 -7.32 -0.58 -4.63
C VAL A 100 -8.85 -0.62 -4.60
N LYS A 101 -9.50 -0.33 -5.72
CA LYS A 101 -10.96 -0.50 -5.85
C LYS A 101 -11.39 -1.94 -5.61
N TRP A 102 -10.65 -2.89 -6.17
CA TRP A 102 -10.91 -4.31 -5.94
C TRP A 102 -10.75 -4.68 -4.46
N LEU A 103 -9.66 -4.22 -3.82
CA LEU A 103 -9.45 -4.44 -2.38
C LEU A 103 -10.62 -3.90 -1.57
N ALA A 104 -11.02 -2.66 -1.79
CA ALA A 104 -12.10 -2.00 -1.05
C ALA A 104 -13.45 -2.74 -1.18
N LYS A 105 -13.72 -3.37 -2.33
CA LYS A 105 -14.93 -4.18 -2.58
C LYS A 105 -14.87 -5.55 -1.94
N ASN A 106 -13.69 -6.17 -1.86
CA ASN A 106 -13.55 -7.59 -1.51
C ASN A 106 -12.98 -7.84 -0.12
N TYR A 107 -12.42 -6.84 0.56
CA TYR A 107 -11.88 -6.97 1.90
C TYR A 107 -12.76 -6.26 2.93
N LYS A 108 -13.01 -6.93 4.07
CA LYS A 108 -13.89 -6.42 5.14
C LYS A 108 -13.14 -5.96 6.39
N GLY A 109 -11.82 -6.19 6.44
CA GLY A 109 -10.98 -5.72 7.54
C GLY A 109 -10.63 -4.24 7.40
N ARG A 110 -9.72 -3.76 8.25
CA ARG A 110 -9.27 -2.36 8.20
C ARG A 110 -8.24 -2.17 7.10
N ILE A 111 -8.43 -1.15 6.28
CA ILE A 111 -7.50 -0.73 5.23
C ILE A 111 -6.87 0.59 5.65
N LEU A 112 -5.53 0.65 5.58
CA LEU A 112 -4.76 1.89 5.61
C LEU A 112 -4.16 2.07 4.21
N PHE A 113 -4.66 3.06 3.48
CA PHE A 113 -4.19 3.39 2.14
C PHE A 113 -3.31 4.64 2.19
N ALA A 114 -2.10 4.56 1.66
CA ALA A 114 -1.23 5.71 1.50
C ALA A 114 -1.67 6.49 0.25
N SER A 115 -2.25 7.66 0.46
CA SER A 115 -2.56 8.61 -0.59
C SER A 115 -1.35 9.53 -0.86
N THR A 116 -1.56 10.65 -1.51
CA THR A 116 -0.52 11.62 -1.86
C THR A 116 -1.02 13.05 -1.64
N CYS A 117 -0.13 13.96 -1.22
CA CYS A 117 -0.44 15.39 -1.18
C CYS A 117 -0.66 16.00 -2.58
N SER A 118 -0.21 15.33 -3.63
CA SER A 118 -0.43 15.75 -5.02
C SER A 118 -1.91 15.85 -5.40
N VAL A 119 -2.81 15.23 -4.64
CA VAL A 119 -4.27 15.33 -4.85
C VAL A 119 -4.79 16.76 -4.73
N TYR A 120 -4.07 17.63 -4.00
CA TYR A 120 -4.46 19.04 -3.84
C TYR A 120 -4.03 19.93 -5.01
N GLY A 121 -3.16 19.44 -5.90
CA GLY A 121 -2.64 20.24 -7.02
C GLY A 121 -1.72 21.38 -6.58
N ARG A 122 -1.69 22.44 -7.40
CA ARG A 122 -0.90 23.64 -7.12
C ARG A 122 -1.71 24.64 -6.30
N ASN A 123 -1.16 25.09 -5.18
CA ASN A 123 -1.76 26.12 -4.32
C ASN A 123 -0.69 27.05 -3.77
N ASP A 124 -1.09 28.29 -3.49
CA ASP A 124 -0.21 29.35 -2.94
C ASP A 124 -0.40 29.52 -1.41
N PHE A 125 -1.18 28.64 -0.78
CA PHE A 125 -1.47 28.68 0.66
C PHE A 125 -1.33 27.28 1.28
N MET A 126 -1.28 27.24 2.61
CA MET A 126 -1.19 26.00 3.37
C MET A 126 -2.50 25.20 3.24
N LEU A 127 -2.35 23.90 3.01
CA LEU A 127 -3.44 22.96 2.81
C LEU A 127 -3.54 21.99 3.98
N ASP A 128 -4.74 21.51 4.24
CA ASP A 128 -5.06 20.48 5.22
C ASP A 128 -6.07 19.47 4.66
N GLU A 129 -6.52 18.52 5.46
CA GLU A 129 -7.44 17.45 5.05
C GLU A 129 -8.86 17.96 4.71
N SER A 130 -9.19 19.20 5.02
CA SER A 130 -10.48 19.85 4.66
C SER A 130 -10.41 20.58 3.32
N SER A 131 -9.21 20.76 2.77
CA SER A 131 -8.98 21.49 1.52
C SER A 131 -9.52 20.73 0.31
N GLU A 132 -10.01 21.46 -0.68
CA GLU A 132 -10.49 20.88 -1.94
C GLU A 132 -9.36 20.19 -2.70
N THR A 133 -9.67 19.05 -3.31
CA THR A 133 -8.73 18.32 -4.16
C THR A 133 -8.79 18.84 -5.59
N ASN A 134 -7.63 19.04 -6.21
CA ASN A 134 -7.48 19.47 -7.59
C ASN A 134 -6.30 18.74 -8.27
N PRO A 135 -6.41 17.42 -8.50
CA PRO A 135 -5.32 16.64 -9.07
C PRO A 135 -4.99 17.11 -10.49
N LEU A 136 -3.71 17.32 -10.78
CA LEU A 136 -3.20 17.83 -12.06
C LEU A 136 -2.52 16.76 -12.92
N SER A 137 -2.40 15.54 -12.42
CA SER A 137 -1.73 14.45 -13.12
C SER A 137 -2.46 13.12 -12.94
N LEU A 138 -2.07 12.12 -13.74
CA LEU A 138 -2.57 10.76 -13.59
C LEU A 138 -2.22 10.17 -12.23
N TYR A 139 -1.02 10.49 -11.70
CA TYR A 139 -0.60 10.03 -10.37
C TYR A 139 -1.48 10.62 -9.26
N ALA A 140 -1.74 11.90 -9.30
CA ALA A 140 -2.57 12.63 -8.34
C ALA A 140 -4.04 12.20 -8.39
#